data_4d473088d2f90b2d60c6f82a697dabd3
#
_entry.id   4d473088d2f90b2d60c6f82a697dabd3
#
_cell.length_a   1.000
_cell.length_b   1.000
_cell.length_c   1.000
_cell.angle_alpha   90.00
_cell.angle_beta   90.00
_cell.angle_gamma   90.00
#
_symmetry.space_group_name_H-M   'P 1'
#
loop_
_entity.id
_entity.type
_entity.pdbx_description
1 polymer ?
#
loop_
_entity_poly.entity_id
_entity_poly.type
_entity_poly.pdbx_seq_one_letter_code
_entity_poly.pdbx_strand_id
1 'polypeptide(L)'
;MNALKDLKVKIFADGADKAGMLQLNANPLIKGMTTNPTLMRKAGLTDFEAFARDILQHITEKPISLEVFSDEFSEMRRQALKINGWAKNVYVKIPITNTRDESSLPLVRELAREGVKLNVTAILTLEQVTGVAKALNSKVPAVVSVFAGRIADTGVDPMPQMRAGKKILAGLPQAELLWASVREVLNIFQADDCGCAIVTVPHDILAKAMKMTGMELKKLSLDTVKLFATDAAAAGYKL
;
A
#
# COMPACT_ATOMS: atom_id res chain seq x y z
N MET A 1 14.06 -8.70 -19.17
CA MET A 1 13.48 -8.44 -17.83
C MET A 1 12.70 -7.14 -17.91
N ASN A 2 11.45 -7.14 -17.45
CA ASN A 2 10.64 -5.92 -17.45
C ASN A 2 11.25 -4.90 -16.49
N ALA A 3 11.47 -3.68 -16.95
CA ALA A 3 11.86 -2.59 -16.07
C ALA A 3 10.63 -2.10 -15.27
N LEU A 4 10.84 -1.46 -14.12
CA LEU A 4 9.73 -0.93 -13.31
C LEU A 4 8.78 0.00 -14.10
N LYS A 5 9.30 0.70 -15.11
CA LYS A 5 8.52 1.59 -15.98
C LYS A 5 7.58 0.86 -16.95
N ASP A 6 7.81 -0.43 -17.19
CA ASP A 6 7.05 -1.25 -18.15
C ASP A 6 5.89 -1.98 -17.48
N LEU A 7 5.78 -1.90 -16.14
CA LEU A 7 4.71 -2.52 -15.37
C LEU A 7 3.39 -1.79 -15.59
N LYS A 8 2.30 -2.55 -15.58
CA LYS A 8 0.92 -2.03 -15.66
C LYS A 8 0.38 -1.63 -14.30
N VAL A 9 0.87 -2.29 -13.25
CA VAL A 9 0.49 -1.99 -11.86
C VAL A 9 0.99 -0.59 -11.46
N LYS A 10 0.14 0.21 -10.85
CA LYS A 10 0.52 1.51 -10.30
C LYS A 10 1.31 1.32 -9.01
N ILE A 11 2.53 1.84 -8.98
CA ILE A 11 3.37 1.80 -7.79
C ILE A 11 3.02 2.97 -6.89
N PHE A 12 2.58 2.68 -5.66
CA PHE A 12 2.39 3.64 -4.59
C PHE A 12 3.53 3.54 -3.58
N ALA A 13 3.90 4.65 -2.97
CA ALA A 13 4.87 4.67 -1.89
C ALA A 13 4.15 4.53 -0.53
N ASP A 14 4.61 3.60 0.32
CA ASP A 14 4.08 3.38 1.67
C ASP A 14 5.04 3.97 2.70
N GLY A 15 4.64 5.04 3.35
CA GLY A 15 5.49 5.74 4.31
C GLY A 15 4.81 6.93 4.98
N ALA A 16 5.47 7.47 6.01
CA ALA A 16 5.03 8.66 6.76
C ALA A 16 6.20 9.63 7.04
N ASP A 17 7.37 9.39 6.44
CA ASP A 17 8.47 10.37 6.46
C ASP A 17 8.21 11.45 5.41
N LYS A 18 8.02 12.69 5.84
CA LYS A 18 7.67 13.82 4.97
C LYS A 18 8.69 14.02 3.86
N ALA A 19 10.00 14.03 4.18
CA ALA A 19 11.05 14.27 3.20
C ALA A 19 11.05 13.20 2.10
N GLY A 20 10.99 11.92 2.49
CA GLY A 20 10.88 10.80 1.56
C GLY A 20 9.60 10.83 0.73
N MET A 21 8.45 11.18 1.32
CA MET A 21 7.19 11.32 0.59
C MET A 21 7.27 12.42 -0.49
N LEU A 22 7.84 13.59 -0.17
CA LEU A 22 8.00 14.68 -1.12
C LEU A 22 8.98 14.31 -2.25
N GLN A 23 10.11 13.67 -1.93
CA GLN A 23 11.04 13.17 -2.93
C GLN A 23 10.38 12.15 -3.87
N LEU A 24 9.61 11.20 -3.33
CA LEU A 24 8.90 10.20 -4.12
C LEU A 24 7.72 10.80 -4.90
N ASN A 25 7.11 11.87 -4.40
CA ASN A 25 6.09 12.61 -5.14
C ASN A 25 6.63 13.20 -6.45
N ALA A 26 7.86 13.66 -6.49
CA ALA A 26 8.52 14.15 -7.70
C ALA A 26 8.85 13.03 -8.71
N ASN A 27 8.87 11.76 -8.29
CA ASN A 27 9.20 10.63 -9.14
C ASN A 27 7.99 10.21 -10.00
N PRO A 28 8.08 10.20 -11.36
CA PRO A 28 6.97 9.85 -12.24
C PRO A 28 6.56 8.37 -12.17
N LEU A 29 7.42 7.47 -11.65
CA LEU A 29 7.07 6.06 -11.41
C LEU A 29 6.05 5.91 -10.27
N ILE A 30 6.07 6.81 -9.30
CA ILE A 30 5.18 6.76 -8.14
C ILE A 30 3.85 7.42 -8.50
N LYS A 31 2.74 6.67 -8.35
CA LYS A 31 1.40 7.08 -8.76
C LYS A 31 0.47 7.44 -7.60
N GLY A 32 0.92 7.27 -6.37
CA GLY A 32 0.17 7.60 -5.16
C GLY A 32 0.93 7.26 -3.89
N MET A 33 0.29 7.52 -2.76
CA MET A 33 0.87 7.33 -1.43
C MET A 33 -0.10 6.58 -0.53
N THR A 34 0.44 5.75 0.35
CA THR A 34 -0.30 5.20 1.49
C THR A 34 0.44 5.46 2.78
N THR A 35 -0.32 5.65 3.84
CA THR A 35 0.20 5.71 5.20
C THR A 35 -0.54 4.72 6.09
N ASN A 36 -0.05 4.52 7.31
CA ASN A 36 -0.76 3.80 8.34
C ASN A 36 -0.23 4.22 9.73
N PRO A 37 -1.00 3.95 10.82
CA PRO A 37 -0.61 4.37 12.17
C PRO A 37 0.78 3.86 12.61
N THR A 38 1.17 2.66 12.19
CA THR A 38 2.49 2.08 12.52
C THR A 38 3.63 2.87 11.88
N LEU A 39 3.50 3.25 10.61
CA LEU A 39 4.50 4.07 9.90
C LEU A 39 4.58 5.46 10.51
N MET A 40 3.45 6.07 10.85
CA MET A 40 3.41 7.37 11.51
C MET A 40 4.10 7.35 12.87
N ARG A 41 3.83 6.33 13.70
CA ARG A 41 4.52 6.14 14.98
C ARG A 41 6.03 5.95 14.79
N LYS A 42 6.47 5.16 13.81
CA LYS A 42 7.90 4.97 13.50
C LYS A 42 8.57 6.26 13.04
N ALA A 43 7.84 7.14 12.35
CA ALA A 43 8.32 8.46 11.94
C ALA A 43 8.29 9.50 13.07
N GLY A 44 7.88 9.11 14.29
CA GLY A 44 7.83 10.01 15.46
C GLY A 44 6.70 11.04 15.40
N LEU A 45 5.68 10.82 14.57
CA LEU A 45 4.56 11.75 14.41
C LEU A 45 3.62 11.66 15.62
N THR A 46 3.37 12.80 16.25
CA THR A 46 2.47 12.95 17.40
C THR A 46 1.17 13.67 17.05
N ASP A 47 1.18 14.51 16.00
CA ASP A 47 0.02 15.23 15.48
C ASP A 47 -0.32 14.76 14.06
N PHE A 48 -1.30 13.87 13.98
CA PHE A 48 -1.77 13.29 12.72
C PHE A 48 -2.37 14.34 11.79
N GLU A 49 -3.21 15.25 12.32
CA GLU A 49 -3.92 16.23 11.49
C GLU A 49 -2.95 17.27 10.93
N ALA A 50 -2.05 17.79 11.74
CA ALA A 50 -1.03 18.73 11.30
C ALA A 50 -0.14 18.12 10.20
N PHE A 51 0.32 16.89 10.39
CA PHE A 51 1.09 16.17 9.38
C PHE A 51 0.29 15.98 8.08
N ALA A 52 -0.94 15.48 8.18
CA ALA A 52 -1.75 15.19 6.99
C ALA A 52 -2.06 16.47 6.20
N ARG A 53 -2.44 17.55 6.88
CA ARG A 53 -2.71 18.83 6.21
C ARG A 53 -1.47 19.43 5.56
N ASP A 54 -0.32 19.32 6.20
CA ASP A 54 0.94 19.79 5.64
C ASP A 54 1.34 18.98 4.38
N ILE A 55 1.27 17.66 4.41
CA ILE A 55 1.53 16.80 3.24
C ILE A 55 0.56 17.10 2.09
N LEU A 56 -0.72 17.30 2.37
CA LEU A 56 -1.74 17.58 1.35
C LEU A 56 -1.56 18.96 0.67
N GLN A 57 -0.83 19.90 1.27
CA GLN A 57 -0.44 21.15 0.60
C GLN A 57 0.58 20.92 -0.53
N HIS A 58 1.37 19.86 -0.43
CA HIS A 58 2.45 19.56 -1.37
C HIS A 58 2.10 18.43 -2.35
N ILE A 59 1.28 17.47 -1.93
CA ILE A 59 0.83 16.34 -2.74
C ILE A 59 -0.64 16.55 -3.09
N THR A 60 -0.88 17.28 -4.18
CA THR A 60 -2.23 17.72 -4.58
C THR A 60 -2.86 16.84 -5.65
N GLU A 61 -2.04 16.20 -6.51
CA GLU A 61 -2.52 15.45 -7.68
C GLU A 61 -2.57 13.94 -7.44
N LYS A 62 -1.54 13.39 -6.76
CA LYS A 62 -1.47 11.95 -6.51
C LYS A 62 -2.40 11.54 -5.39
N PRO A 63 -3.15 10.42 -5.53
CA PRO A 63 -3.98 9.91 -4.45
C PRO A 63 -3.14 9.58 -3.22
N ILE A 64 -3.68 9.94 -2.06
CA ILE A 64 -3.08 9.66 -0.76
C ILE A 64 -4.10 8.99 0.15
N SER A 65 -3.73 7.87 0.77
CA SER A 65 -4.58 7.13 1.70
C SER A 65 -4.21 7.45 3.14
N LEU A 66 -5.18 7.98 3.90
CA LEU A 66 -5.07 8.35 5.31
C LEU A 66 -6.06 7.53 6.13
N GLU A 67 -5.60 6.89 7.21
CA GLU A 67 -6.36 5.91 7.97
C GLU A 67 -7.07 6.53 9.18
N VAL A 68 -8.31 6.12 9.45
CA VAL A 68 -8.98 6.33 10.73
C VAL A 68 -8.29 5.49 11.81
N PHE A 69 -8.36 5.90 13.07
CA PHE A 69 -7.65 5.23 14.17
C PHE A 69 -8.52 4.96 15.41
N SER A 70 -9.83 5.21 15.33
CA SER A 70 -10.77 4.78 16.37
C SER A 70 -11.12 3.30 16.21
N ASP A 71 -11.53 2.68 17.30
CA ASP A 71 -12.08 1.33 17.33
C ASP A 71 -13.61 1.32 17.35
N GLU A 72 -14.25 2.48 17.59
CA GLU A 72 -15.71 2.64 17.61
C GLU A 72 -16.22 3.14 16.25
N PHE A 73 -17.18 2.46 15.63
CA PHE A 73 -17.67 2.76 14.30
C PHE A 73 -18.26 4.17 14.14
N SER A 74 -18.95 4.68 15.15
CA SER A 74 -19.45 6.06 15.14
C SER A 74 -18.32 7.07 15.07
N GLU A 75 -17.25 6.83 15.81
CA GLU A 75 -16.08 7.70 15.80
C GLU A 75 -15.22 7.50 14.52
N MET A 76 -15.09 6.25 14.03
CA MET A 76 -14.49 6.00 12.69
C MET A 76 -15.22 6.81 11.62
N ARG A 77 -16.56 6.84 11.64
CA ARG A 77 -17.37 7.63 10.71
C ARG A 77 -17.05 9.11 10.81
N ARG A 78 -17.04 9.66 12.02
CA ARG A 78 -16.71 11.09 12.25
C ARG A 78 -15.31 11.42 11.72
N GLN A 79 -14.32 10.57 12.01
CA GLN A 79 -12.96 10.72 11.52
C GLN A 79 -12.91 10.60 9.98
N ALA A 80 -13.61 9.63 9.40
CA ALA A 80 -13.63 9.42 7.96
C ALA A 80 -14.16 10.66 7.21
N LEU A 81 -15.26 11.24 7.67
CA LEU A 81 -15.83 12.46 7.07
C LEU A 81 -14.90 13.67 7.22
N LYS A 82 -14.24 13.79 8.38
CA LYS A 82 -13.24 14.85 8.62
C LYS A 82 -12.05 14.71 7.67
N ILE A 83 -11.48 13.51 7.54
CA ILE A 83 -10.34 13.21 6.67
C ILE A 83 -10.72 13.42 5.19
N ASN A 84 -11.90 12.95 4.77
CA ASN A 84 -12.39 13.14 3.40
C ASN A 84 -12.50 14.63 3.02
N GLY A 85 -12.81 15.49 3.98
CA GLY A 85 -12.92 16.95 3.76
C GLY A 85 -11.57 17.67 3.61
N TRP A 86 -10.44 17.04 3.83
CA TRP A 86 -9.15 17.72 3.80
C TRP A 86 -8.64 18.03 2.40
N ALA A 87 -8.82 17.12 1.42
CA ALA A 87 -8.44 17.36 0.03
C ALA A 87 -9.14 16.39 -0.94
N LYS A 88 -9.23 16.78 -2.22
CA LYS A 88 -9.90 15.99 -3.27
C LYS A 88 -9.18 14.68 -3.61
N ASN A 89 -7.88 14.58 -3.37
CA ASN A 89 -7.05 13.41 -3.67
C ASN A 89 -6.95 12.42 -2.50
N VAL A 90 -7.66 12.67 -1.40
CA VAL A 90 -7.68 11.77 -0.23
C VAL A 90 -8.56 10.54 -0.49
N TYR A 91 -8.05 9.38 -0.08
CA TYR A 91 -8.79 8.14 0.13
C TYR A 91 -8.77 7.82 1.62
N VAL A 92 -9.94 7.64 2.21
CA VAL A 92 -10.04 7.33 3.64
C VAL A 92 -9.84 5.84 3.86
N LYS A 93 -8.81 5.46 4.62
CA LYS A 93 -8.58 4.06 4.96
C LYS A 93 -9.46 3.64 6.14
N ILE A 94 -10.19 2.53 5.95
CA ILE A 94 -11.05 1.91 6.95
C ILE A 94 -10.61 0.45 7.10
N PRO A 95 -10.23 -0.02 8.29
CA PRO A 95 -9.94 -1.43 8.52
C PRO A 95 -11.20 -2.28 8.35
N ILE A 96 -11.05 -3.52 7.86
CA ILE A 96 -12.17 -4.43 7.54
C ILE A 96 -13.00 -4.83 8.77
N THR A 97 -12.39 -4.81 9.96
CA THR A 97 -13.02 -5.02 11.27
C THR A 97 -12.47 -4.03 12.28
N ASN A 98 -13.13 -3.92 13.43
CA ASN A 98 -12.53 -3.33 14.63
C ASN A 98 -11.76 -4.40 15.43
N THR A 99 -11.21 -4.05 16.59
CA THR A 99 -10.44 -4.99 17.45
C THR A 99 -11.31 -6.07 18.14
N ARG A 100 -12.62 -5.93 18.11
CA ARG A 100 -13.59 -6.92 18.60
C ARG A 100 -14.08 -7.88 17.52
N ASP A 101 -13.41 -7.86 16.34
CA ASP A 101 -13.80 -8.65 15.14
C ASP A 101 -15.20 -8.29 14.60
N GLU A 102 -15.71 -7.13 14.94
CA GLU A 102 -16.96 -6.63 14.38
C GLU A 102 -16.70 -6.03 12.98
N SER A 103 -17.55 -6.38 12.01
CA SER A 103 -17.38 -5.99 10.62
C SER A 103 -17.59 -4.49 10.36
N SER A 104 -16.66 -3.84 9.68
CA SER A 104 -16.79 -2.46 9.19
C SER A 104 -17.65 -2.31 7.93
N LEU A 105 -18.15 -3.40 7.33
CA LEU A 105 -18.89 -3.35 6.07
C LEU A 105 -20.16 -2.47 6.12
N PRO A 106 -20.93 -2.37 7.22
CA PRO A 106 -22.02 -1.40 7.31
C PRO A 106 -21.54 0.04 7.17
N LEU A 107 -20.45 0.42 7.85
CA LEU A 107 -19.83 1.73 7.78
C LEU A 107 -19.26 2.01 6.37
N VAL A 108 -18.58 1.04 5.76
CA VAL A 108 -18.07 1.14 4.39
C VAL A 108 -19.20 1.43 3.40
N ARG A 109 -20.35 0.74 3.53
CA ARG A 109 -21.53 0.96 2.67
C ARG A 109 -22.13 2.35 2.85
N GLU A 110 -22.22 2.82 4.07
CA GLU A 110 -22.73 4.16 4.38
C GLU A 110 -21.84 5.24 3.75
N LEU A 111 -20.54 5.23 4.05
CA LEU A 111 -19.58 6.19 3.52
C LEU A 111 -19.49 6.16 1.98
N ALA A 112 -19.54 4.96 1.38
CA ALA A 112 -19.54 4.81 -0.08
C ALA A 112 -20.80 5.43 -0.73
N ARG A 113 -21.97 5.35 -0.09
CA ARG A 113 -23.19 6.01 -0.55
C ARG A 113 -23.11 7.53 -0.44
N GLU A 114 -22.41 8.04 0.55
CA GLU A 114 -22.13 9.47 0.72
C GLU A 114 -21.05 10.01 -0.23
N GLY A 115 -20.46 9.14 -1.09
CA GLY A 115 -19.47 9.53 -2.08
C GLY A 115 -18.05 9.63 -1.54
N VAL A 116 -17.78 9.12 -0.35
CA VAL A 116 -16.43 9.08 0.23
C VAL A 116 -15.56 8.09 -0.54
N LYS A 117 -14.40 8.53 -1.01
CA LYS A 117 -13.40 7.63 -1.61
C LYS A 117 -12.72 6.81 -0.52
N LEU A 118 -12.91 5.50 -0.58
CA LEU A 118 -12.47 4.59 0.46
C LEU A 118 -11.25 3.76 0.03
N ASN A 119 -10.40 3.44 0.99
CA ASN A 119 -9.40 2.38 0.91
C ASN A 119 -9.67 1.38 2.04
N VAL A 120 -10.43 0.31 1.74
CA VAL A 120 -10.72 -0.71 2.75
C VAL A 120 -9.49 -1.58 2.93
N THR A 121 -9.00 -1.67 4.17
CA THR A 121 -7.67 -2.21 4.48
C THR A 121 -7.71 -3.37 5.48
N ALA A 122 -6.54 -3.94 5.76
CA ALA A 122 -6.35 -5.11 6.62
C ALA A 122 -7.09 -6.38 6.14
N ILE A 123 -7.32 -6.49 4.84
CA ILE A 123 -8.01 -7.62 4.22
C ILE A 123 -7.02 -8.77 4.01
N LEU A 124 -7.40 -9.99 4.42
CA LEU A 124 -6.59 -11.19 4.24
C LEU A 124 -7.36 -12.34 3.57
N THR A 125 -8.70 -12.29 3.45
CA THR A 125 -9.49 -13.39 2.92
C THR A 125 -10.34 -12.98 1.72
N LEU A 126 -10.69 -13.95 0.85
CA LEU A 126 -11.60 -13.70 -0.28
C LEU A 126 -13.03 -13.39 0.16
N GLU A 127 -13.43 -13.90 1.33
CA GLU A 127 -14.71 -13.56 1.94
C GLU A 127 -14.79 -12.08 2.27
N GLN A 128 -13.72 -11.53 2.87
CA GLN A 128 -13.61 -10.09 3.15
C GLN A 128 -13.64 -9.27 1.86
N VAL A 129 -12.90 -9.67 0.81
CA VAL A 129 -12.96 -9.01 -0.52
C VAL A 129 -14.38 -9.00 -1.08
N THR A 130 -15.08 -10.13 -0.98
CA THR A 130 -16.46 -10.28 -1.45
C THR A 130 -17.43 -9.37 -0.68
N GLY A 131 -17.25 -9.31 0.65
CA GLY A 131 -18.02 -8.41 1.52
C GLY A 131 -17.84 -6.95 1.13
N VAL A 132 -16.58 -6.52 0.91
CA VAL A 132 -16.24 -5.17 0.47
C VAL A 132 -16.87 -4.87 -0.90
N ALA A 133 -16.74 -5.80 -1.86
CA ALA A 133 -17.34 -5.63 -3.20
C ALA A 133 -18.84 -5.37 -3.15
N LYS A 134 -19.57 -6.02 -2.22
CA LYS A 134 -21.00 -5.81 -2.00
C LYS A 134 -21.35 -4.51 -1.26
N ALA A 135 -20.38 -3.92 -0.55
CA ALA A 135 -20.57 -2.70 0.23
C ALA A 135 -20.24 -1.43 -0.56
N LEU A 136 -19.31 -1.50 -1.53
CA LEU A 136 -18.87 -0.37 -2.32
C LEU A 136 -19.93 0.16 -3.29
N ASN A 137 -19.78 1.44 -3.65
CA ASN A 137 -20.56 2.09 -4.69
C ASN A 137 -19.79 2.05 -6.02
N SER A 138 -20.37 1.46 -7.06
CA SER A 138 -19.74 1.30 -8.38
C SER A 138 -19.37 2.61 -9.08
N LYS A 139 -19.92 3.75 -8.63
CA LYS A 139 -19.68 5.09 -9.20
C LYS A 139 -18.61 5.89 -8.43
N VAL A 140 -18.19 5.42 -7.25
CA VAL A 140 -17.23 6.11 -6.40
C VAL A 140 -15.89 5.38 -6.43
N PRO A 141 -14.77 6.06 -6.71
CA PRO A 141 -13.46 5.43 -6.67
C PRO A 141 -13.16 4.82 -5.30
N ALA A 142 -12.67 3.60 -5.30
CA ALA A 142 -12.32 2.88 -4.08
C ALA A 142 -11.09 1.99 -4.29
N VAL A 143 -10.39 1.71 -3.21
CA VAL A 143 -9.25 0.80 -3.15
C VAL A 143 -9.58 -0.34 -2.19
N VAL A 144 -9.24 -1.56 -2.58
CA VAL A 144 -9.41 -2.79 -1.78
C VAL A 144 -8.01 -3.33 -1.50
N SER A 145 -7.51 -3.07 -0.29
CA SER A 145 -6.13 -3.37 0.11
C SER A 145 -6.02 -4.75 0.76
N VAL A 146 -5.56 -5.73 -0.02
CA VAL A 146 -5.26 -7.08 0.47
C VAL A 146 -3.81 -7.13 0.95
N PHE A 147 -3.61 -7.62 2.17
CA PHE A 147 -2.30 -7.71 2.82
C PHE A 147 -1.55 -8.98 2.36
N ALA A 148 -1.27 -9.04 1.06
CA ALA A 148 -0.63 -10.17 0.40
C ALA A 148 0.71 -10.57 1.05
N GLY A 149 1.51 -9.58 1.49
CA GLY A 149 2.75 -9.87 2.21
C GLY A 149 2.51 -10.57 3.55
N ARG A 150 1.44 -10.21 4.29
CA ARG A 150 1.08 -10.92 5.53
C ARG A 150 0.56 -12.34 5.26
N ILE A 151 -0.12 -12.56 4.14
CA ILE A 151 -0.50 -13.91 3.71
C ILE A 151 0.77 -14.71 3.44
N ALA A 152 1.75 -14.14 2.73
CA ALA A 152 3.03 -14.79 2.45
C ALA A 152 3.84 -15.08 3.73
N ASP A 153 3.76 -14.23 4.76
CA ASP A 153 4.40 -14.46 6.07
C ASP A 153 3.89 -15.75 6.76
N THR A 154 2.70 -16.25 6.39
CA THR A 154 2.15 -17.55 6.87
C THR A 154 2.61 -18.76 6.05
N GLY A 155 3.46 -18.56 5.04
CA GLY A 155 3.92 -19.63 4.14
C GLY A 155 2.95 -19.93 2.98
N VAL A 156 1.91 -19.10 2.79
CA VAL A 156 0.90 -19.26 1.73
C VAL A 156 1.22 -18.34 0.56
N ASP A 157 1.25 -18.87 -0.67
CA ASP A 157 1.38 -18.05 -1.88
C ASP A 157 0.14 -17.14 -2.05
N PRO A 158 0.28 -15.82 -2.00
CA PRO A 158 -0.85 -14.90 -2.12
C PRO A 158 -1.35 -14.72 -3.57
N MET A 159 -0.58 -15.11 -4.58
CA MET A 159 -0.91 -14.82 -5.98
C MET A 159 -2.25 -15.41 -6.43
N PRO A 160 -2.60 -16.68 -6.10
CA PRO A 160 -3.92 -17.22 -6.43
C PRO A 160 -5.06 -16.40 -5.83
N GLN A 161 -4.90 -15.97 -4.58
CA GLN A 161 -5.89 -15.17 -3.87
C GLN A 161 -6.03 -13.76 -4.49
N MET A 162 -4.92 -13.13 -4.87
CA MET A 162 -4.95 -11.82 -5.54
C MET A 162 -5.65 -11.90 -6.90
N ARG A 163 -5.39 -12.94 -7.70
CA ARG A 163 -6.10 -13.19 -8.97
C ARG A 163 -7.60 -13.41 -8.76
N ALA A 164 -7.98 -14.15 -7.73
CA ALA A 164 -9.38 -14.35 -7.37
C ALA A 164 -10.03 -13.04 -6.89
N GLY A 165 -9.36 -12.26 -6.06
CA GLY A 165 -9.80 -10.93 -5.63
C GLY A 165 -10.07 -9.98 -6.80
N LYS A 166 -9.18 -9.97 -7.79
CA LYS A 166 -9.41 -9.20 -9.04
C LYS A 166 -10.69 -9.62 -9.76
N LYS A 167 -10.96 -10.93 -9.85
CA LYS A 167 -12.20 -11.43 -10.49
C LYS A 167 -13.44 -11.00 -9.72
N ILE A 168 -13.40 -11.02 -8.39
CA ILE A 168 -14.52 -10.55 -7.54
C ILE A 168 -14.83 -9.08 -7.81
N LEU A 169 -13.81 -8.25 -8.02
CA LEU A 169 -13.96 -6.82 -8.25
C LEU A 169 -14.28 -6.44 -9.71
N ALA A 170 -14.31 -7.40 -10.64
CA ALA A 170 -14.48 -7.12 -12.07
C ALA A 170 -15.76 -6.37 -12.42
N GLY A 171 -16.84 -6.52 -11.62
CA GLY A 171 -18.10 -5.79 -11.78
C GLY A 171 -18.11 -4.36 -11.23
N LEU A 172 -17.00 -3.89 -10.63
CA LEU A 172 -16.86 -2.59 -9.99
C LEU A 172 -15.74 -1.78 -10.66
N PRO A 173 -16.01 -1.06 -11.76
CA PRO A 173 -14.98 -0.41 -12.57
C PRO A 173 -14.20 0.68 -11.84
N GLN A 174 -14.75 1.22 -10.75
CA GLN A 174 -14.09 2.23 -9.91
C GLN A 174 -13.35 1.63 -8.69
N ALA A 175 -13.42 0.31 -8.48
CA ALA A 175 -12.73 -0.36 -7.38
C ALA A 175 -11.40 -0.96 -7.85
N GLU A 176 -10.31 -0.57 -7.21
CA GLU A 176 -8.95 -0.99 -7.54
C GLU A 176 -8.41 -1.97 -6.49
N LEU A 177 -8.01 -3.17 -6.93
CA LEU A 177 -7.31 -4.12 -6.07
C LEU A 177 -5.90 -3.63 -5.81
N LEU A 178 -5.52 -3.55 -4.54
CA LEU A 178 -4.19 -3.16 -4.10
C LEU A 178 -3.49 -4.31 -3.39
N TRP A 179 -2.27 -4.62 -3.83
CA TRP A 179 -1.33 -5.47 -3.13
C TRP A 179 -0.65 -4.67 -2.02
N ALA A 180 -0.94 -4.97 -0.77
CA ALA A 180 -0.35 -4.31 0.39
C ALA A 180 0.65 -5.21 1.12
N SER A 181 1.41 -4.59 2.04
CA SER A 181 2.34 -5.32 2.92
C SER A 181 3.50 -5.98 2.14
N VAL A 182 4.06 -5.26 1.17
CA VAL A 182 5.20 -5.72 0.36
C VAL A 182 6.40 -6.05 1.27
N ARG A 183 7.05 -7.20 1.02
CA ARG A 183 8.22 -7.71 1.76
C ARG A 183 9.51 -7.63 0.97
N GLU A 184 9.42 -7.69 -0.36
CA GLU A 184 10.59 -7.72 -1.24
C GLU A 184 10.27 -7.16 -2.63
N VAL A 185 11.30 -6.88 -3.42
CA VAL A 185 11.16 -6.33 -4.77
C VAL A 185 10.33 -7.22 -5.69
N LEU A 186 10.43 -8.55 -5.55
CA LEU A 186 9.68 -9.50 -6.38
C LEU A 186 8.17 -9.31 -6.25
N ASN A 187 7.67 -8.88 -5.08
CA ASN A 187 6.23 -8.67 -4.89
C ASN A 187 5.65 -7.61 -5.82
N ILE A 188 6.45 -6.64 -6.28
CA ILE A 188 6.01 -5.61 -7.25
C ILE A 188 5.65 -6.29 -8.58
N PHE A 189 6.48 -7.22 -9.05
CA PHE A 189 6.25 -7.97 -10.27
C PHE A 189 5.11 -8.99 -10.12
N GLN A 190 5.02 -9.66 -8.98
CA GLN A 190 3.91 -10.56 -8.65
C GLN A 190 2.56 -9.83 -8.63
N ALA A 191 2.52 -8.59 -8.12
CA ALA A 191 1.32 -7.77 -8.14
C ALA A 191 0.89 -7.43 -9.59
N ASP A 192 1.86 -7.11 -10.46
CA ASP A 192 1.61 -6.89 -11.89
C ASP A 192 1.08 -8.15 -12.58
N ASP A 193 1.73 -9.31 -12.36
CA ASP A 193 1.32 -10.61 -12.90
C ASP A 193 -0.08 -11.05 -12.44
N CYS A 194 -0.48 -10.68 -11.23
CA CYS A 194 -1.83 -10.93 -10.73
C CYS A 194 -2.86 -9.96 -11.34
N GLY A 195 -2.39 -8.93 -12.03
CA GLY A 195 -3.21 -7.85 -12.58
C GLY A 195 -3.81 -6.97 -11.49
N CYS A 196 -3.12 -6.80 -10.37
CA CYS A 196 -3.48 -5.78 -9.40
C CYS A 196 -3.44 -4.40 -10.04
N ALA A 197 -4.33 -3.51 -9.65
CA ALA A 197 -4.30 -2.14 -10.13
C ALA A 197 -3.21 -1.31 -9.44
N ILE A 198 -2.92 -1.63 -8.18
CA ILE A 198 -1.98 -0.89 -7.33
C ILE A 198 -1.13 -1.89 -6.53
N VAL A 199 0.15 -1.53 -6.32
CA VAL A 199 1.02 -2.12 -5.30
C VAL A 199 1.58 -0.99 -4.43
N THR A 200 1.46 -1.09 -3.10
CA THR A 200 2.05 -0.09 -2.20
C THR A 200 3.30 -0.64 -1.53
N VAL A 201 4.40 0.10 -1.65
CA VAL A 201 5.76 -0.38 -1.41
C VAL A 201 6.48 0.52 -0.41
N PRO A 202 7.06 -0.01 0.67
CA PRO A 202 7.91 0.74 1.60
C PRO A 202 9.09 1.45 0.89
N HIS A 203 9.50 2.58 1.41
CA HIS A 203 10.53 3.44 0.81
C HIS A 203 11.87 2.72 0.59
N ASP A 204 12.29 1.88 1.53
CA ASP A 204 13.53 1.09 1.45
C ASP A 204 13.47 0.04 0.33
N ILE A 205 12.32 -0.65 0.18
CA ILE A 205 12.10 -1.60 -0.90
C ILE A 205 12.01 -0.88 -2.25
N LEU A 206 11.40 0.31 -2.32
CA LEU A 206 11.39 1.14 -3.52
C LEU A 206 12.81 1.53 -3.94
N ALA A 207 13.63 2.00 -3.00
CA ALA A 207 15.03 2.34 -3.26
C ALA A 207 15.81 1.13 -3.80
N LYS A 208 15.61 -0.05 -3.17
CA LYS A 208 16.18 -1.31 -3.63
C LYS A 208 15.69 -1.68 -5.03
N ALA A 209 14.40 -1.57 -5.30
CA ALA A 209 13.82 -1.87 -6.61
C ALA A 209 14.40 -0.97 -7.70
N MET A 210 14.48 0.34 -7.47
CA MET A 210 15.06 1.29 -8.42
C MET A 210 16.54 1.01 -8.71
N LYS A 211 17.30 0.52 -7.72
CA LYS A 211 18.73 0.21 -7.85
C LYS A 211 18.99 -1.14 -8.50
N MET A 212 18.19 -2.17 -8.16
CA MET A 212 18.53 -3.57 -8.45
C MET A 212 17.79 -4.16 -9.65
N THR A 213 16.61 -3.61 -9.99
CA THR A 213 15.81 -4.16 -11.09
C THR A 213 16.58 -4.10 -12.42
N GLY A 214 16.66 -5.26 -13.09
CA GLY A 214 17.34 -5.39 -14.36
C GLY A 214 18.86 -5.62 -14.27
N MET A 215 19.44 -5.72 -13.06
CA MET A 215 20.85 -6.09 -12.92
C MET A 215 21.13 -7.49 -13.46
N GLU A 216 22.24 -7.63 -14.17
CA GLU A 216 22.72 -8.94 -14.63
C GLU A 216 23.17 -9.80 -13.43
N LEU A 217 22.65 -11.03 -13.34
CA LEU A 217 22.93 -11.92 -12.21
C LEU A 217 24.42 -12.28 -12.08
N LYS A 218 25.14 -12.42 -13.20
CA LYS A 218 26.59 -12.68 -13.18
C LYS A 218 27.36 -11.53 -12.56
N LYS A 219 27.00 -10.29 -12.91
CA LYS A 219 27.58 -9.09 -12.31
C LYS A 219 27.27 -9.00 -10.83
N LEU A 220 26.01 -9.27 -10.44
CA LEU A 220 25.59 -9.27 -9.04
C LEU A 220 26.34 -10.34 -8.22
N SER A 221 26.57 -11.54 -8.80
CA SER A 221 27.39 -12.59 -8.17
C SER A 221 28.82 -12.11 -7.93
N LEU A 222 29.45 -11.48 -8.93
CA LEU A 222 30.81 -10.93 -8.79
C LEU A 222 30.87 -9.83 -7.72
N ASP A 223 29.90 -8.93 -7.69
CA ASP A 223 29.82 -7.85 -6.70
C ASP A 223 29.68 -8.42 -5.27
N THR A 224 28.91 -9.52 -5.12
CA THR A 224 28.77 -10.25 -3.85
C THR A 224 30.11 -10.87 -3.40
N VAL A 225 30.85 -11.51 -4.31
CA VAL A 225 32.18 -12.08 -4.01
C VAL A 225 33.15 -10.99 -3.59
N LYS A 226 33.17 -9.85 -4.28
CA LYS A 226 34.01 -8.70 -3.91
C LYS A 226 33.66 -8.15 -2.53
N LEU A 227 32.36 -8.05 -2.20
CA LEU A 227 31.91 -7.63 -0.88
C LEU A 227 32.46 -8.56 0.21
N PHE A 228 32.30 -9.89 0.04
CA PHE A 228 32.78 -10.87 1.02
C PHE A 228 34.29 -10.81 1.21
N ALA A 229 35.06 -10.64 0.13
CA ALA A 229 36.53 -10.49 0.19
C ALA A 229 36.92 -9.23 0.96
N THR A 230 36.21 -8.12 0.72
CA THR A 230 36.44 -6.84 1.43
C THR A 230 36.13 -6.97 2.92
N ASP A 231 34.99 -7.57 3.27
CA ASP A 231 34.54 -7.75 4.65
C ASP A 231 35.49 -8.70 5.43
N ALA A 232 35.94 -9.80 4.80
CA ALA A 232 36.91 -10.72 5.40
C ALA A 232 38.26 -10.04 5.68
N ALA A 233 38.74 -9.22 4.73
CA ALA A 233 39.96 -8.46 4.90
C ALA A 233 39.83 -7.42 6.04
N ALA A 234 38.71 -6.70 6.07
CA ALA A 234 38.42 -5.70 7.11
C ALA A 234 38.32 -6.34 8.52
N ALA A 235 37.75 -7.56 8.61
CA ALA A 235 37.62 -8.31 9.84
C ALA A 235 38.94 -8.98 10.27
N GLY A 236 40.00 -8.98 9.40
CA GLY A 236 41.30 -9.58 9.70
C GLY A 236 41.26 -11.12 9.84
N TYR A 237 40.31 -11.83 9.21
CA TYR A 237 40.22 -13.26 9.30
C TYR A 237 41.45 -13.98 8.73
N LYS A 238 42.00 -14.92 9.51
CA LYS A 238 43.14 -15.79 9.15
C LYS A 238 42.79 -17.23 9.52
N LEU A 239 43.21 -18.18 8.67
CA LEU A 239 43.15 -19.62 8.92
C LEU A 239 44.54 -20.12 9.28
#